data_3abb635416436e66d453576b419f4d6b
#
_entry.id   3abb635416436e66d453576b419f4d6b
#
_cell.length_a   1.000
_cell.length_b   1.000
_cell.length_c   1.000
_cell.angle_alpha   90.00
_cell.angle_beta   90.00
_cell.angle_gamma   90.00
#
_symmetry.space_group_name_H-M   'P 1'
#
loop_
_entity.id
_entity.type
_entity.pdbx_description
1 polymer ?
#
loop_
_entity_poly.entity_id
_entity_poly.type
_entity_poly.pdbx_seq_one_letter_code
_entity_poly.pdbx_strand_id
1 'polypeptide(L)'
;MLIDGAHNPQAAKQLAENMQTIFQNVPCVLLCAVMRDKNAAEVAHALSGFAGQAVCTVAEPGRGLPAEELSKLFACPAVAEEDPKKAYETAKKLAKEKEALLVVAGSLYLPEAIGIEKEAKDA
;
A
#
# COMPACT_ATOMS: atom_id res chain seq x y z
N MET A 1 -6.56 -1.96 10.74
CA MET A 1 -6.21 -1.71 9.32
C MET A 1 -6.56 -0.27 8.97
N LEU A 2 -5.65 0.40 8.29
CA LEU A 2 -5.86 1.77 7.83
C LEU A 2 -5.94 1.80 6.31
N ILE A 3 -6.98 2.40 5.76
CA ILE A 3 -7.16 2.56 4.32
C ILE A 3 -7.03 4.04 4.00
N ASP A 4 -6.12 4.38 3.09
CA ASP A 4 -5.89 5.76 2.69
C ASP A 4 -5.83 5.85 1.17
N GLY A 5 -6.48 6.87 0.61
CA GLY A 5 -6.52 7.05 -0.84
C GLY A 5 -5.31 7.74 -1.44
N ALA A 6 -4.20 7.84 -0.71
CA ALA A 6 -3.00 8.49 -1.20
C ALA A 6 -2.53 7.84 -2.51
N HIS A 7 -2.57 8.59 -3.62
CA HIS A 7 -2.29 8.05 -4.94
C HIS A 7 -1.38 8.97 -5.77
N ASN A 8 -0.88 10.05 -5.19
CA ASN A 8 0.08 10.94 -5.83
C ASN A 8 1.19 11.27 -4.83
N PRO A 9 2.32 11.85 -5.28
CA PRO A 9 3.44 12.11 -4.38
C PRO A 9 3.11 12.99 -3.19
N GLN A 10 2.30 14.03 -3.38
CA GLN A 10 1.95 14.94 -2.30
C GLN A 10 1.13 14.23 -1.23
N ALA A 11 0.11 13.48 -1.64
CA ALA A 11 -0.72 12.73 -0.70
C ALA A 11 0.09 11.63 0.01
N ALA A 12 1.00 10.97 -0.71
CA ALA A 12 1.86 9.96 -0.12
C ALA A 12 2.79 10.54 0.94
N LYS A 13 3.35 11.72 0.70
CA LYS A 13 4.19 12.40 1.68
C LYS A 13 3.38 12.79 2.91
N GLN A 14 2.15 13.26 2.71
CA GLN A 14 1.27 13.63 3.82
C GLN A 14 0.92 12.40 4.65
N LEU A 15 0.60 11.28 4.00
CA LEU A 15 0.33 10.03 4.71
C LEU A 15 1.55 9.59 5.52
N ALA A 16 2.75 9.65 4.93
CA ALA A 16 3.96 9.26 5.63
C ALA A 16 4.21 10.13 6.87
N GLU A 17 3.99 11.44 6.77
CA GLU A 17 4.12 12.34 7.91
C GLU A 17 3.11 12.01 9.00
N ASN A 18 1.86 11.76 8.61
CA ASN A 18 0.82 11.39 9.57
C ASN A 18 1.14 10.08 10.27
N MET A 19 1.64 9.09 9.53
CA MET A 19 1.99 7.81 10.11
C MET A 19 3.14 7.95 11.11
N GLN A 20 4.14 8.76 10.79
CA GLN A 20 5.27 9.00 11.69
C GLN A 20 4.88 9.77 12.94
N THR A 21 3.86 10.61 12.85
CA THR A 21 3.39 11.41 13.98
C THR A 21 2.41 10.64 14.87
N ILE A 22 1.40 10.01 14.25
CA ILE A 22 0.30 9.37 14.98
C ILE A 22 0.66 7.96 15.45
N PHE A 23 1.40 7.24 14.61
CA PHE A 23 1.73 5.84 14.86
C PHE A 23 3.24 5.64 15.05
N GLN A 24 3.86 6.50 15.86
CA GLN A 24 5.27 6.37 16.18
C GLN A 24 5.58 4.99 16.76
N ASN A 25 6.65 4.39 16.25
CA ASN A 25 7.12 3.08 16.72
C ASN A 25 6.13 1.93 16.51
N VAL A 26 5.11 2.12 15.69
CA VAL A 26 4.20 1.05 15.31
C VAL A 26 4.70 0.45 14.01
N PRO A 27 5.03 -0.86 13.99
CA PRO A 27 5.44 -1.48 12.73
C PRO A 27 4.27 -1.49 11.75
N CYS A 28 4.57 -1.28 10.47
CA CYS A 28 3.55 -1.22 9.42
C CYS A 28 3.88 -2.17 8.28
N VAL A 29 2.85 -2.86 7.80
CA VAL A 29 2.89 -3.60 6.53
C VAL A 29 2.02 -2.81 5.57
N LEU A 30 2.56 -2.48 4.41
CA LEU A 30 1.86 -1.69 3.40
C LEU A 30 1.40 -2.58 2.26
N LEU A 31 0.11 -2.52 1.92
CA LEU A 31 -0.41 -3.09 0.68
C LEU A 31 -0.57 -1.94 -0.30
N CYS A 32 0.12 -2.01 -1.43
CA CYS A 32 0.22 -0.89 -2.35
C CYS A 32 0.00 -1.30 -3.80
N ALA A 33 -0.71 -0.46 -4.52
CA ALA A 33 -0.82 -0.52 -5.97
C ALA A 33 -0.78 0.91 -6.48
N VAL A 34 -0.14 1.15 -7.62
CA VAL A 34 -0.01 2.50 -8.18
C VAL A 34 -0.35 2.44 -9.66
N MET A 35 -1.03 3.46 -10.16
CA MET A 35 -1.34 3.56 -11.58
C MET A 35 -0.08 3.83 -12.38
N ARG A 36 -0.04 3.29 -13.61
CA ARG A 36 1.14 3.39 -14.47
C ARG A 36 1.52 4.82 -14.84
N ASP A 37 0.53 5.69 -14.93
CA ASP A 37 0.73 7.09 -15.34
C ASP A 37 1.01 8.04 -14.17
N LYS A 38 1.18 7.53 -12.97
CA LYS A 38 1.51 8.34 -11.80
C LYS A 38 3.02 8.34 -11.56
N ASN A 39 3.47 9.25 -10.71
CA ASN A 39 4.89 9.31 -10.31
C ASN A 39 5.18 8.20 -9.31
N ALA A 40 5.18 6.96 -9.80
CA ALA A 40 5.24 5.77 -8.97
C ALA A 40 6.48 5.73 -8.08
N ALA A 41 7.63 6.14 -8.61
CA ALA A 41 8.87 6.13 -7.82
C ALA A 41 8.79 7.09 -6.64
N GLU A 42 8.23 8.29 -6.84
CA GLU A 42 8.08 9.26 -5.76
C GLU A 42 7.07 8.78 -4.72
N VAL A 43 5.96 8.18 -5.16
CA VAL A 43 4.96 7.62 -4.26
C VAL A 43 5.58 6.50 -3.42
N ALA A 44 6.26 5.56 -4.06
CA ALA A 44 6.91 4.45 -3.37
C ALA A 44 7.96 4.93 -2.38
N HIS A 45 8.76 5.92 -2.77
CA HIS A 45 9.78 6.49 -1.89
C HIS A 45 9.15 7.10 -0.64
N ALA A 46 8.08 7.88 -0.81
CA ALA A 46 7.40 8.51 0.31
C ALA A 46 6.79 7.46 1.25
N LEU A 47 6.12 6.44 0.69
CA LEU A 47 5.49 5.40 1.50
C LEU A 47 6.51 4.49 2.18
N SER A 48 7.71 4.37 1.62
CA SER A 48 8.81 3.63 2.26
C SER A 48 9.24 4.27 3.58
N GLY A 49 8.92 5.53 3.80
CA GLY A 49 9.31 6.23 5.01
C GLY A 49 8.70 5.68 6.28
N PHE A 50 7.54 5.01 6.19
CA PHE A 50 6.91 4.41 7.36
C PHE A 50 6.71 2.89 7.22
N ALA A 51 6.77 2.34 6.03
CA ALA A 51 6.52 0.92 5.81
C ALA A 51 7.73 0.08 6.18
N GLY A 52 7.52 -0.90 7.05
CA GLY A 52 8.56 -1.88 7.37
C GLY A 52 8.65 -2.97 6.32
N GLN A 53 7.53 -3.25 5.65
CA GLN A 53 7.48 -4.19 4.52
C GLN A 53 6.32 -3.79 3.61
N ALA A 54 6.50 -3.94 2.31
CA ALA A 54 5.47 -3.66 1.33
C ALA A 54 5.05 -4.92 0.59
N VAL A 55 3.76 -5.02 0.29
CA VAL A 55 3.21 -6.03 -0.63
C VAL A 55 2.65 -5.24 -1.80
N CYS A 56 3.21 -5.45 -2.97
CA CYS A 56 2.85 -4.70 -4.17
C CYS A 56 1.93 -5.51 -5.07
N THR A 57 0.89 -4.87 -5.59
CA THR A 57 -0.10 -5.55 -6.41
C THR A 57 -0.60 -4.62 -7.52
N VAL A 58 -1.62 -5.07 -8.23
CA VAL A 58 -2.28 -4.30 -9.29
C VAL A 58 -3.75 -4.15 -8.92
N ALA A 59 -4.21 -2.90 -8.79
CA ALA A 59 -5.61 -2.64 -8.46
C ALA A 59 -6.49 -2.66 -9.71
N GLU A 60 -5.96 -2.22 -10.84
CA GLU A 60 -6.72 -2.09 -12.07
C GLU A 60 -5.91 -2.63 -13.25
N PRO A 61 -6.26 -3.82 -13.76
CA PRO A 61 -5.51 -4.43 -14.86
C PRO A 61 -5.44 -3.51 -16.09
N GLY A 62 -4.28 -3.46 -16.73
CA GLY A 62 -4.05 -2.62 -17.90
C GLY A 62 -3.67 -1.19 -17.60
N ARG A 63 -4.06 -0.65 -16.44
CA ARG A 63 -3.73 0.72 -16.04
C ARG A 63 -2.76 0.77 -14.86
N GLY A 64 -2.68 -0.31 -14.10
CA GLY A 64 -1.78 -0.38 -12.96
C GLY A 64 -0.36 -0.69 -13.38
N LEU A 65 0.59 -0.18 -12.59
CA LEU A 65 1.98 -0.56 -12.74
C LEU A 65 2.13 -2.02 -12.32
N PRO A 66 2.83 -2.87 -13.08
CA PRO A 66 3.02 -4.26 -12.68
C PRO A 66 3.61 -4.37 -11.28
N ALA A 67 3.14 -5.35 -10.53
CA ALA A 67 3.51 -5.50 -9.12
C ALA A 67 5.03 -5.64 -8.94
N GLU A 68 5.68 -6.40 -9.81
CA GLU A 68 7.12 -6.59 -9.74
C GLU A 68 7.88 -5.29 -9.98
N GLU A 69 7.43 -4.48 -10.94
CA GLU A 69 8.06 -3.19 -11.18
C GLU A 69 7.89 -2.26 -9.98
N LEU A 70 6.70 -2.25 -9.39
CA LEU A 70 6.43 -1.44 -8.22
C LEU A 70 7.30 -1.86 -7.04
N SER A 71 7.47 -3.16 -6.83
CA SER A 71 8.25 -3.67 -5.71
C SER A 71 9.71 -3.19 -5.74
N LYS A 72 10.24 -2.99 -6.92
CA LYS A 72 11.63 -2.53 -7.08
C LYS A 72 11.82 -1.06 -6.73
N LEU A 73 10.73 -0.30 -6.65
CA LEU A 73 10.78 1.12 -6.33
C LEU A 73 10.81 1.41 -4.84
N PHE A 74 10.49 0.42 -4.01
CA PHE A 74 10.47 0.59 -2.56
C PHE A 74 11.87 0.49 -1.95
N ALA A 75 12.12 1.34 -0.96
CA ALA A 75 13.36 1.30 -0.19
C ALA A 75 13.32 0.25 0.92
N CYS A 76 12.13 -0.20 1.31
CA CYS A 76 11.96 -1.28 2.29
C CYS A 76 11.81 -2.63 1.59
N PRO A 77 11.90 -3.74 2.33
CA PRO A 77 11.60 -5.06 1.75
C PRO A 77 10.22 -5.07 1.12
N ALA A 78 10.13 -5.58 -0.10
CA ALA A 78 8.88 -5.59 -0.84
C ALA A 78 8.72 -6.90 -1.60
N VAL A 79 7.49 -7.41 -1.63
CA VAL A 79 7.13 -8.59 -2.42
C VAL A 79 6.07 -8.20 -3.43
N ALA A 80 5.98 -8.95 -4.52
CA ALA A 80 5.05 -8.67 -5.61
C ALA A 80 4.03 -9.79 -5.75
N GLU A 81 2.76 -9.44 -5.87
CA GLU A 81 1.68 -10.37 -6.15
C GLU A 81 0.67 -9.66 -7.06
N GLU A 82 0.56 -10.11 -8.30
CA GLU A 82 -0.32 -9.45 -9.28
C GLU A 82 -1.81 -9.52 -8.92
N ASP A 83 -2.26 -10.60 -8.27
CA ASP A 83 -3.65 -10.75 -7.88
C ASP A 83 -3.91 -9.96 -6.60
N PRO A 84 -4.75 -8.90 -6.65
CA PRO A 84 -4.96 -8.05 -5.47
C PRO A 84 -5.54 -8.81 -4.27
N LYS A 85 -6.40 -9.78 -4.49
CA LYS A 85 -6.98 -10.53 -3.37
C LYS A 85 -5.94 -11.41 -2.69
N LYS A 86 -5.07 -12.04 -3.47
CA LYS A 86 -3.97 -12.83 -2.91
C LYS A 86 -2.96 -11.93 -2.21
N ALA A 87 -2.69 -10.76 -2.78
CA ALA A 87 -1.80 -9.78 -2.16
C ALA A 87 -2.35 -9.32 -0.81
N TYR A 88 -3.65 -9.10 -0.73
CA TYR A 88 -4.30 -8.70 0.51
C TYR A 88 -4.16 -9.80 1.57
N GLU A 89 -4.37 -11.07 1.19
CA GLU A 89 -4.19 -12.18 2.11
C GLU A 89 -2.75 -12.26 2.63
N THR A 90 -1.78 -12.08 1.72
CA THR A 90 -0.37 -12.05 2.11
C THR A 90 -0.07 -10.92 3.08
N ALA A 91 -0.59 -9.73 2.78
CA ALA A 91 -0.36 -8.55 3.62
C ALA A 91 -0.98 -8.72 5.00
N LYS A 92 -2.20 -9.27 5.08
CA LYS A 92 -2.85 -9.55 6.37
C LYS A 92 -2.05 -10.53 7.20
N LYS A 93 -1.55 -11.58 6.56
CA LYS A 93 -0.76 -12.60 7.24
C LYS A 93 0.52 -12.01 7.80
N LEU A 94 1.23 -11.21 6.99
CA LEU A 94 2.45 -10.56 7.43
C LEU A 94 2.20 -9.59 8.58
N ALA A 95 1.12 -8.81 8.49
CA ALA A 95 0.78 -7.87 9.55
C ALA A 95 0.49 -8.59 10.85
N LYS A 96 -0.23 -9.70 10.79
CA LYS A 96 -0.54 -10.51 11.97
C LYS A 96 0.72 -11.11 12.58
N GLU A 97 1.59 -11.69 11.75
CA GLU A 97 2.83 -12.31 12.22
C GLU A 97 3.76 -11.30 12.88
N LYS A 98 3.79 -10.08 12.36
CA LYS A 98 4.68 -9.03 12.86
C LYS A 98 4.02 -8.14 13.91
N GLU A 99 2.77 -8.40 14.24
CA GLU A 99 1.97 -7.53 15.10
C GLU A 99 2.01 -6.09 14.60
N ALA A 100 1.84 -5.95 13.29
CA ALA A 100 1.98 -4.68 12.58
C ALA A 100 0.62 -4.14 12.15
N LEU A 101 0.55 -2.83 11.96
CA LEU A 101 -0.62 -2.18 11.36
C LEU A 101 -0.58 -2.43 9.85
N LEU A 102 -1.70 -2.87 9.30
CA LEU A 102 -1.83 -3.00 7.84
C LEU A 102 -2.35 -1.68 7.27
N VAL A 103 -1.60 -1.10 6.35
CA VAL A 103 -1.97 0.13 5.65
C VAL A 103 -2.18 -0.19 4.18
N VAL A 104 -3.32 0.26 3.63
CA VAL A 104 -3.67 0.06 2.22
C VAL A 104 -3.64 1.43 1.56
N ALA A 105 -2.77 1.63 0.59
CA ALA A 105 -2.59 2.93 -0.05
C ALA A 105 -2.02 2.83 -1.47
N GLY A 106 -2.00 3.94 -2.18
CA GLY A 106 -1.39 4.05 -3.52
C GLY A 106 -2.39 4.17 -4.65
N SER A 107 -3.61 3.67 -4.46
CA SER A 107 -4.65 3.73 -5.48
C SER A 107 -6.03 3.85 -4.84
N LEU A 108 -6.87 4.69 -5.43
CA LEU A 108 -8.27 4.81 -5.03
C LEU A 108 -9.07 3.54 -5.34
N TYR A 109 -8.59 2.72 -6.27
CA TYR A 109 -9.28 1.51 -6.73
C TYR A 109 -8.87 0.26 -5.95
N LEU A 110 -7.82 0.34 -5.14
CA LEU A 110 -7.31 -0.82 -4.42
C LEU A 110 -8.30 -1.38 -3.40
N PRO A 111 -8.97 -0.55 -2.58
CA PRO A 111 -9.94 -1.08 -1.61
C PRO A 111 -11.04 -1.89 -2.28
N GLU A 112 -11.56 -1.43 -3.42
CA GLU A 112 -12.57 -2.17 -4.16
C GLU A 112 -12.00 -3.49 -4.70
N ALA A 113 -10.79 -3.45 -5.24
CA ALA A 113 -10.15 -4.63 -5.82
C ALA A 113 -9.96 -5.76 -4.80
N ILE A 114 -9.73 -5.41 -3.55
CA ILE A 114 -9.56 -6.41 -2.48
C ILE A 114 -10.85 -6.69 -1.70
N GLY A 115 -11.96 -6.03 -2.06
CA GLY A 115 -13.27 -6.34 -1.54
C GLY A 115 -13.61 -5.73 -0.18
N ILE A 116 -12.88 -4.71 0.27
CA ILE A 116 -13.10 -4.11 1.59
C ILE A 116 -13.72 -2.71 1.54
N GLU A 117 -13.93 -2.15 0.37
CA GLU A 117 -14.47 -0.81 0.25
C GLU A 117 -15.82 -0.68 0.94
N LYS A 118 -16.68 -1.67 0.75
CA LYS A 118 -18.00 -1.67 1.37
C LYS A 118 -17.90 -1.68 2.89
N GLU A 119 -16.99 -2.48 3.44
CA GLU A 119 -16.76 -2.55 4.88
C GLU A 119 -16.28 -1.20 5.40
N ALA A 120 -15.39 -0.55 4.67
CA ALA A 120 -14.86 0.75 5.06
C ALA A 120 -15.95 1.82 5.07
N LYS A 121 -16.90 1.77 4.13
CA LYS A 121 -18.01 2.70 4.08
C LYS A 121 -19.00 2.50 5.21
N ASP A 122 -19.17 1.27 5.63
CA ASP A 122 -20.11 0.91 6.70
C ASP A 122 -19.53 1.17 8.08
N ALA A 123 -18.23 1.30 8.14
CA ALA A 123 -17.55 1.59 9.40
C ALA A 123 -17.65 3.07 9.75
#